data_830181358c78a5b6187ec844eaaea7dd
#
_entry.id   830181358c78a5b6187ec844eaaea7dd
#
_cell.length_a   1.000
_cell.length_b   1.000
_cell.length_c   1.000
_cell.angle_alpha   90.00
_cell.angle_beta   90.00
_cell.angle_gamma   90.00
#
_symmetry.space_group_name_H-M   'P 1'
#
loop_
_entity.id
_entity.type
_entity.pdbx_description
1 polymer ?
#
loop_
_entity_poly.entity_id
_entity_poly.type
_entity_poly.pdbx_seq_one_letter_code
_entity_poly.pdbx_strand_id
1 'polypeptide(L)'
;MAEKKKILIVEDDPNFGSILKDYLKLHSYDVSLAKNGIEGLEKFKKIGYDLCILDVMMPFKDGFSLATDIRIANEEIPLIFLTAKSLKDDV
;
A
#
# COMPACT_ATOMS: atom_id res chain seq x y z
N MET A 1 7.94 23.84 -9.31
CA MET A 1 7.62 22.47 -9.73
C MET A 1 7.06 21.69 -8.55
N ALA A 2 5.89 21.10 -8.72
CA ALA A 2 5.27 20.38 -7.62
C ALA A 2 5.97 19.05 -7.36
N GLU A 3 6.10 18.71 -6.09
CA GLU A 3 6.62 17.41 -5.71
C GLU A 3 5.60 16.34 -6.06
N LYS A 4 6.10 15.15 -6.39
CA LYS A 4 5.22 14.02 -6.62
C LYS A 4 4.59 13.56 -5.32
N LYS A 5 3.33 13.19 -5.37
CA LYS A 5 2.68 12.57 -4.22
C LYS A 5 3.24 11.18 -4.00
N LYS A 6 3.40 10.82 -2.75
CA LYS A 6 4.01 9.53 -2.36
C LYS A 6 2.94 8.54 -1.96
N ILE A 7 2.96 7.40 -2.61
CA ILE A 7 1.98 6.34 -2.36
C ILE A 7 2.70 5.08 -1.87
N LEU A 8 2.20 4.50 -0.80
CA LEU A 8 2.66 3.21 -0.31
C LEU A 8 1.64 2.15 -0.71
N ILE A 9 2.09 1.14 -1.43
CA ILE A 9 1.27 -0.02 -1.77
C ILE A 9 1.75 -1.18 -0.93
N VAL A 10 0.84 -1.84 -0.23
CA VAL A 10 1.17 -3.05 0.54
C VAL A 10 0.35 -4.18 -0.04
N GLU A 11 1.03 -5.09 -0.73
CA GLU A 11 0.40 -6.15 -1.50
C GLU A 11 1.35 -7.36 -1.54
N ASP A 12 0.85 -8.53 -1.13
CA ASP A 12 1.68 -9.71 -1.06
C ASP A 12 1.89 -10.42 -2.40
N ASP A 13 1.05 -10.13 -3.40
CA ASP A 13 1.23 -10.70 -4.74
C ASP A 13 2.18 -9.79 -5.53
N PRO A 14 3.42 -10.25 -5.81
CA PRO A 14 4.40 -9.39 -6.46
C PRO A 14 3.98 -8.97 -7.87
N ASN A 15 3.26 -9.81 -8.58
CA ASN A 15 2.83 -9.45 -9.94
C ASN A 15 1.79 -8.36 -9.92
N PHE A 16 0.77 -8.50 -9.08
CA PHE A 16 -0.27 -7.49 -8.99
C PHE A 16 0.29 -6.19 -8.42
N GLY A 17 1.11 -6.29 -7.39
CA GLY A 17 1.74 -5.11 -6.80
C GLY A 17 2.61 -4.35 -7.80
N SER A 18 3.38 -5.09 -8.60
CA SER A 18 4.24 -4.48 -9.61
C SER A 18 3.43 -3.77 -10.69
N ILE A 19 2.36 -4.40 -11.15
CA ILE A 19 1.50 -3.79 -12.17
C ILE A 19 0.88 -2.50 -11.65
N LEU A 20 0.37 -2.53 -10.44
CA LEU A 20 -0.26 -1.36 -9.85
C LEU A 20 0.77 -0.23 -9.64
N LYS A 21 1.96 -0.60 -9.16
CA LYS A 21 3.04 0.35 -8.98
C LYS A 21 3.41 1.02 -10.30
N ASP A 22 3.60 0.23 -11.35
CA ASP A 22 3.97 0.76 -12.65
C ASP A 22 2.91 1.69 -13.21
N TYR A 23 1.64 1.30 -13.06
CA TYR A 23 0.54 2.13 -13.51
C TYR A 23 0.54 3.49 -12.81
N LEU A 24 0.71 3.50 -11.50
CA LEU A 24 0.70 4.75 -10.76
C LEU A 24 1.92 5.60 -11.06
N LYS A 25 3.07 4.98 -11.31
CA LYS A 25 4.26 5.73 -11.70
C LYS A 25 4.06 6.44 -13.05
N LEU A 26 3.31 5.83 -13.95
CA LEU A 26 2.99 6.47 -15.22
C LEU A 26 2.14 7.73 -15.02
N HIS A 27 1.42 7.81 -13.91
CA HIS A 27 0.61 8.97 -13.58
C HIS A 27 1.33 9.93 -12.65
N SER A 28 2.65 9.86 -12.63
CA SER A 28 3.52 10.81 -11.92
C SER A 28 3.46 10.73 -10.41
N TYR A 29 3.18 9.54 -9.87
CA TYR A 29 3.27 9.30 -8.44
C TYR A 29 4.61 8.67 -8.09
N ASP A 30 5.07 8.95 -6.88
CA ASP A 30 6.26 8.31 -6.31
C ASP A 30 5.75 7.13 -5.48
N VAL A 31 6.03 5.91 -5.93
CA VAL A 31 5.38 4.72 -5.37
C VAL A 31 6.39 3.79 -4.74
N SER A 32 6.08 3.36 -3.51
CA SER A 32 6.84 2.32 -2.82
C SER A 32 5.95 1.09 -2.69
N LEU A 33 6.55 -0.08 -2.79
CA LEU A 33 5.83 -1.34 -2.68
C LEU A 33 6.37 -2.15 -1.52
N ALA A 34 5.48 -2.58 -0.62
CA ALA A 34 5.82 -3.49 0.46
C ALA A 34 5.07 -4.79 0.22
N LYS A 35 5.69 -5.91 0.58
CA LYS A 35 5.12 -7.22 0.28
C LYS A 35 4.29 -7.83 1.41
N ASN A 36 4.29 -7.20 2.57
CA ASN A 36 3.44 -7.64 3.69
C ASN A 36 3.24 -6.47 4.64
N GLY A 37 2.37 -6.68 5.63
CA GLY A 37 2.02 -5.60 6.55
C GLY A 37 3.16 -5.16 7.45
N ILE A 38 4.07 -6.08 7.80
CA ILE A 38 5.20 -5.74 8.65
C ILE A 38 6.14 -4.80 7.89
N GLU A 39 6.48 -5.16 6.66
CA GLU A 39 7.32 -4.32 5.82
C GLU A 39 6.63 -2.99 5.51
N GLY A 40 5.32 -3.03 5.31
CA GLY A 40 4.54 -1.82 5.04
C GLY A 40 4.62 -0.85 6.19
N LEU A 41 4.48 -1.33 7.43
CA LEU A 41 4.55 -0.45 8.59
C LEU A 41 5.95 0.13 8.76
N GLU A 42 6.98 -0.67 8.51
CA GLU A 42 8.35 -0.19 8.57
C GLU A 42 8.60 0.94 7.59
N LYS A 43 8.15 0.76 6.35
CA LYS A 43 8.30 1.81 5.34
C LYS A 43 7.50 3.04 5.69
N PHE A 44 6.28 2.85 6.18
CA PHE A 44 5.42 3.97 6.56
C PHE A 44 6.08 4.84 7.63
N LYS A 45 6.74 4.21 8.61
CA LYS A 45 7.38 4.94 9.70
C LYS A 45 8.62 5.71 9.25
N LYS A 46 9.29 5.24 8.20
CA LYS A 46 10.52 5.87 7.73
C LYS A 46 10.29 6.98 6.73
N ILE A 47 9.21 6.90 5.98
CA ILE A 47 8.93 7.81 4.88
C ILE A 47 7.53 8.38 5.06
N GLY A 48 7.37 9.67 4.82
CA GLY A 48 6.04 10.26 4.83
C GLY A 48 5.32 9.96 3.52
N TYR A 49 4.12 9.38 3.62
CA TYR A 49 3.31 9.08 2.45
C TYR A 49 2.07 9.95 2.43
N ASP A 50 1.51 10.13 1.24
CA ASP A 50 0.28 10.90 1.05
C ASP A 50 -0.93 10.00 0.92
N LEU A 51 -0.72 8.73 0.62
CA LEU A 51 -1.80 7.76 0.42
C LEU A 51 -1.23 6.36 0.65
N CYS A 52 -2.01 5.49 1.26
CA CYS A 52 -1.65 4.07 1.39
C CYS A 52 -2.73 3.23 0.73
N ILE A 53 -2.30 2.25 -0.06
CA ILE A 53 -3.17 1.26 -0.68
C ILE A 53 -2.82 -0.08 -0.07
N LEU A 54 -3.77 -0.68 0.64
CA LEU A 54 -3.52 -1.86 1.46
C LEU A 54 -4.36 -3.03 1.00
N ASP A 55 -3.69 -4.15 0.72
CA ASP A 55 -4.40 -5.40 0.48
C ASP A 55 -4.95 -5.91 1.82
N VAL A 56 -6.21 -6.28 1.83
CA VAL A 56 -6.87 -6.75 3.05
C VAL A 56 -6.31 -8.11 3.49
N MET A 57 -6.14 -9.01 2.53
CA MET A 57 -5.78 -10.40 2.84
C MET A 57 -4.31 -10.65 2.59
N MET A 58 -3.52 -10.55 3.65
CA MET A 58 -2.08 -10.77 3.59
C MET A 58 -1.63 -11.66 4.73
N PRO A 59 -0.54 -12.43 4.53
CA PRO A 59 0.03 -13.21 5.62
C PRO A 59 0.66 -12.30 6.67
N PHE A 60 0.82 -12.82 7.88
CA PHE A 60 1.48 -12.20 9.02
C PHE A 60 0.70 -11.04 9.61
N LYS A 61 0.41 -10.01 8.84
CA LYS A 61 -0.29 -8.83 9.31
C LYS A 61 -1.23 -8.36 8.21
N ASP A 62 -2.53 -8.51 8.41
CA ASP A 62 -3.51 -8.17 7.39
C ASP A 62 -3.67 -6.65 7.24
N GLY A 63 -4.41 -6.27 6.19
CA GLY A 63 -4.56 -4.87 5.86
C GLY A 63 -5.28 -4.06 6.93
N PHE A 64 -6.25 -4.65 7.61
CA PHE A 64 -6.98 -3.93 8.66
C PHE A 64 -6.10 -3.69 9.89
N SER A 65 -5.30 -4.69 10.28
CA SER A 65 -4.36 -4.52 11.38
C SER A 65 -3.32 -3.45 11.06
N LEU A 66 -2.82 -3.48 9.83
CA LEU A 66 -1.87 -2.48 9.38
C LEU A 66 -2.51 -1.09 9.39
N ALA A 67 -3.75 -0.98 8.92
CA ALA A 67 -4.46 0.30 8.90
C ALA A 67 -4.60 0.88 10.30
N THR A 68 -4.89 0.01 11.29
CA THR A 68 -4.99 0.45 12.68
C THR A 68 -3.68 1.08 13.15
N ASP A 69 -2.56 0.42 12.85
CA ASP A 69 -1.25 0.93 13.24
C ASP A 69 -0.92 2.24 12.53
N ILE A 70 -1.28 2.33 11.25
CA ILE A 70 -1.06 3.57 10.49
C ILE A 70 -1.89 4.70 11.08
N ARG A 71 -3.15 4.42 11.46
CA ARG A 71 -4.03 5.44 12.03
C ARG A 71 -3.52 5.96 13.36
N ILE A 72 -2.85 5.13 14.13
CA ILE A 72 -2.23 5.58 15.38
C ILE A 72 -1.13 6.59 15.08
N ALA A 73 -0.36 6.36 14.02
CA ALA A 73 0.73 7.25 13.65
C ALA A 73 0.26 8.49 12.88
N ASN A 74 -0.80 8.34 12.08
CA ASN A 74 -1.33 9.44 11.27
C ASN A 74 -2.81 9.20 11.03
N GLU A 75 -3.65 9.96 11.71
CA GLU A 75 -5.09 9.74 11.65
C GLU A 75 -5.76 10.33 10.42
N GLU A 76 -5.03 11.10 9.62
CA GLU A 76 -5.61 11.81 8.47
C GLU A 76 -5.26 11.24 7.11
N ILE A 77 -4.20 10.43 7.01
CA ILE A 77 -3.77 9.93 5.71
C ILE A 77 -4.85 9.06 5.08
N PRO A 78 -5.18 9.28 3.79
CA PRO A 78 -6.16 8.42 3.12
C PRO A 78 -5.66 6.98 3.01
N LEU A 79 -6.55 6.04 3.27
CA LEU A 79 -6.27 4.61 3.14
C LEU A 79 -7.28 4.00 2.19
N ILE A 80 -6.79 3.26 1.20
CA ILE A 80 -7.63 2.53 0.26
C ILE A 80 -7.39 1.04 0.49
N PHE A 81 -8.45 0.28 0.67
CA PHE A 81 -8.35 -1.16 0.82
C PHE A 81 -8.61 -1.85 -0.50
N LEU A 82 -7.78 -2.85 -0.80
CA LEU A 82 -7.96 -3.68 -1.96
C LEU A 82 -8.48 -5.04 -1.53
N THR A 83 -9.42 -5.56 -2.28
CA THR A 83 -9.86 -6.94 -2.11
C THR A 83 -9.31 -7.76 -3.27
N ALA A 84 -8.04 -7.55 -3.55
CA ALA A 84 -7.39 -8.12 -4.72
C ALA A 84 -7.42 -9.64 -4.75
N LYS A 85 -7.61 -10.27 -3.60
CA LYS A 85 -7.70 -11.72 -3.56
C LYS A 85 -8.80 -12.25 -4.47
N SER A 86 -9.93 -11.57 -4.51
CA SER A 86 -11.02 -11.96 -5.42
C SER A 86 -10.56 -11.91 -6.88
N LEU A 87 -9.80 -10.89 -7.22
CA LEU A 87 -9.28 -10.75 -8.58
C LEU A 87 -8.20 -11.78 -8.88
N LYS A 88 -7.36 -12.08 -7.89
CA LYS A 88 -6.28 -13.05 -8.07
C LYS A 88 -6.80 -14.47 -8.21
N ASP A 89 -7.87 -14.79 -7.50
CA ASP A 89 -8.43 -16.14 -7.47
C ASP A 89 -9.53 -16.36 -8.49
N ASP A 90 -9.99 -15.33 -9.14
CA ASP A 90 -11.09 -15.38 -10.10
C ASP A 90 -10.55 -15.74 -11.47
N VAL A 91 -10.42 -17.00 -11.71
CA VAL A 91 -9.86 -17.49 -12.96
C VAL A 91 -10.88 -18.30 -13.74
#